data_a6d220a5ea58c3256e845ba085ac9361
#
_entry.id   a6d220a5ea58c3256e845ba085ac9361
#
_cell.length_a   1.000
_cell.length_b   1.000
_cell.length_c   1.000
_cell.angle_alpha   90.00
_cell.angle_beta   90.00
_cell.angle_gamma   90.00
#
_symmetry.space_group_name_H-M   'P 1'
#
loop_
_entity.id
_entity.type
_entity.pdbx_description
1 polymer ?
#
loop_
_entity_poly.entity_id
_entity_poly.type
_entity_poly.pdbx_seq_one_letter_code
_entity_poly.pdbx_strand_id
1 'polypeptide(L)'
;AGGHLALSAAVLDIPGETAQQRPNAVILGYPVVTAGEFAHRGSFVQLAGSEDAAAQQVFTLEDKVTSDTPPVFVWHTMEDKTVPVENTLLLLAALRRAGVPCEAHLFEKGAHGTSISTAEVDAADPHRAHWVALCLEWLGETFGFKLS
;
A
#
# COMPACT_ATOMS: atom_id res chain seq x y z
N ALA A 1 -8.73 -3.23 0.44
CA ALA A 1 -9.26 -2.54 -0.75
C ALA A 1 -8.72 -1.11 -0.89
N GLY A 2 -8.77 -0.27 0.16
CA GLY A 2 -8.33 1.12 0.09
C GLY A 2 -6.85 1.30 -0.33
N GLY A 3 -5.96 0.45 0.17
CA GLY A 3 -4.55 0.49 -0.23
C GLY A 3 -4.34 0.16 -1.71
N HIS A 4 -5.11 -0.80 -2.26
CA HIS A 4 -5.06 -1.10 -3.68
C HIS A 4 -5.53 0.10 -4.52
N LEU A 5 -6.65 0.73 -4.15
CA LEU A 5 -7.16 1.91 -4.86
C LEU A 5 -6.16 3.07 -4.82
N ALA A 6 -5.58 3.37 -3.64
CA ALA A 6 -4.60 4.44 -3.50
C ALA A 6 -3.34 4.19 -4.35
N LEU A 7 -2.83 2.95 -4.35
CA LEU A 7 -1.69 2.58 -5.18
C LEU A 7 -2.03 2.61 -6.67
N SER A 8 -3.24 2.17 -7.05
CA SER A 8 -3.71 2.22 -8.44
C SER A 8 -3.65 3.64 -9.03
N ALA A 9 -4.05 4.65 -8.25
CA ALA A 9 -3.98 6.05 -8.67
C ALA A 9 -2.54 6.53 -8.93
N ALA A 10 -1.54 5.85 -8.39
CA ALA A 10 -0.13 6.20 -8.54
C ALA A 10 0.57 5.45 -9.68
N VAL A 11 0.13 4.22 -10.00
CA VAL A 11 0.87 3.33 -10.91
C VAL A 11 0.14 2.99 -12.20
N LEU A 12 -1.19 3.24 -12.28
CA LEU A 12 -1.95 2.98 -13.51
C LEU A 12 -1.96 4.21 -14.41
N ASP A 13 -1.80 3.97 -15.70
CA ASP A 13 -2.07 4.98 -16.72
C ASP A 13 -3.56 4.97 -17.03
N ILE A 14 -4.24 6.05 -16.67
CA ILE A 14 -5.67 6.23 -16.96
C ILE A 14 -5.80 7.05 -18.25
N PRO A 15 -6.47 6.54 -19.29
CA PRO A 15 -6.63 7.26 -20.54
C PRO A 15 -7.27 8.64 -20.33
N GLY A 16 -6.60 9.68 -20.83
CA GLY A 16 -7.05 11.07 -20.69
C GLY A 16 -6.53 11.78 -19.45
N GLU A 17 -5.85 11.11 -18.53
CA GLU A 17 -5.14 11.73 -17.41
C GLU A 17 -3.74 12.21 -17.82
N THR A 18 -3.29 13.27 -17.15
CA THR A 18 -1.93 13.79 -17.30
C THR A 18 -1.08 13.43 -16.08
N ALA A 19 0.24 13.51 -16.19
CA ALA A 19 1.15 13.30 -15.07
C ALA A 19 0.84 14.21 -13.86
N GLN A 20 0.18 15.34 -14.07
CA GLN A 20 -0.23 16.29 -13.03
C GLN A 20 -1.41 15.78 -12.17
N GLN A 21 -2.09 14.74 -12.60
CA GLN A 21 -3.22 14.12 -11.87
C GLN A 21 -2.78 12.99 -10.95
N ARG A 22 -1.52 12.55 -11.04
CA ARG A 22 -0.95 11.56 -10.11
C ARG A 22 -0.73 12.18 -8.72
N PRO A 23 -0.92 11.41 -7.63
CA PRO A 23 -0.64 11.89 -6.28
C PRO A 23 0.87 12.22 -6.12
N ASN A 24 1.19 13.18 -5.24
CA ASN A 24 2.59 13.51 -4.93
C ASN A 24 3.27 12.44 -4.06
N ALA A 25 2.50 11.66 -3.34
CA ALA A 25 2.94 10.54 -2.50
C ALA A 25 1.81 9.53 -2.30
N VAL A 26 2.16 8.31 -1.89
CA VAL A 26 1.19 7.28 -1.52
C VAL A 26 1.48 6.79 -0.10
N ILE A 27 0.46 6.80 0.75
CA ILE A 27 0.51 6.26 2.12
C ILE A 27 -0.38 5.03 2.17
N LEU A 28 0.20 3.88 2.51
CA LEU A 28 -0.46 2.58 2.46
C LEU A 28 -0.43 1.89 3.82
N GLY A 29 -1.59 1.47 4.30
CA GLY A 29 -1.71 0.54 5.42
C GLY A 29 -2.11 -0.84 4.89
N TYR A 30 -1.31 -1.87 5.19
CA TYR A 30 -1.61 -3.28 4.87
C TYR A 30 -2.29 -3.47 3.50
N PRO A 31 -1.67 -3.01 2.39
CA PRO A 31 -2.33 -2.95 1.10
C PRO A 31 -2.49 -4.33 0.46
N VAL A 32 -3.60 -4.54 -0.25
CA VAL A 32 -3.68 -5.56 -1.30
C VAL A 32 -2.90 -5.04 -2.50
N VAL A 33 -2.01 -5.85 -3.07
CA VAL A 33 -1.12 -5.45 -4.18
C VAL A 33 -1.11 -6.50 -5.29
N THR A 34 -0.83 -7.76 -4.95
CA THR A 34 -0.65 -8.85 -5.92
C THR A 34 -1.90 -9.70 -6.11
N ALA A 35 -2.19 -10.07 -7.37
CA ALA A 35 -3.16 -11.10 -7.74
C ALA A 35 -2.52 -12.51 -7.80
N GLY A 36 -1.22 -12.63 -7.51
CA GLY A 36 -0.45 -13.87 -7.56
C GLY A 36 -0.74 -14.83 -6.40
N GLU A 37 0.30 -15.53 -5.94
CA GLU A 37 0.23 -16.54 -4.88
C GLU A 37 -0.33 -15.98 -3.56
N PHE A 38 0.06 -14.77 -3.19
CA PHE A 38 -0.32 -14.11 -1.93
C PHE A 38 -1.55 -13.20 -2.07
N ALA A 39 -2.37 -13.42 -3.11
CA ALA A 39 -3.54 -12.59 -3.36
C ALA A 39 -4.60 -12.72 -2.27
N HIS A 40 -5.18 -11.61 -1.85
CA HIS A 40 -6.48 -11.61 -1.17
C HIS A 40 -7.57 -11.86 -2.23
N ARG A 41 -7.86 -13.13 -2.51
CA ARG A 41 -8.73 -13.56 -3.64
C ARG A 41 -10.08 -12.85 -3.69
N GLY A 42 -10.75 -12.70 -2.52
CA GLY A 42 -12.03 -12.01 -2.46
C GLY A 42 -12.01 -10.59 -3.02
N SER A 43 -10.92 -9.82 -2.78
CA SER A 43 -10.76 -8.49 -3.35
C SER A 43 -10.63 -8.53 -4.87
N PHE A 44 -9.84 -9.47 -5.41
CA PHE A 44 -9.63 -9.56 -6.85
C PHE A 44 -10.84 -10.09 -7.61
N VAL A 45 -11.61 -11.03 -7.02
CA VAL A 45 -12.89 -11.46 -7.59
C VAL A 45 -13.87 -10.30 -7.72
N GLN A 46 -13.97 -9.46 -6.67
CA GLN A 46 -14.85 -8.28 -6.71
C GLN A 46 -14.35 -7.24 -7.72
N LEU A 47 -13.06 -7.01 -7.79
CA LEU A 47 -12.47 -6.02 -8.70
C LEU A 47 -12.58 -6.44 -10.16
N ALA A 48 -12.28 -7.70 -10.47
CA ALA A 48 -12.32 -8.25 -11.82
C ALA A 48 -13.73 -8.65 -12.29
N GLY A 49 -14.68 -8.81 -11.35
CA GLY A 49 -15.98 -9.39 -11.63
C GLY A 49 -15.90 -10.86 -12.10
N SER A 50 -14.79 -11.55 -11.80
CA SER A 50 -14.49 -12.89 -12.30
C SER A 50 -13.59 -13.66 -11.34
N GLU A 51 -13.80 -14.98 -11.25
CA GLU A 51 -12.91 -15.91 -10.55
C GLU A 51 -11.68 -16.33 -11.41
N ASP A 52 -11.69 -15.98 -12.71
CA ASP A 52 -10.57 -16.31 -13.60
C ASP A 52 -9.28 -15.59 -13.19
N ALA A 53 -8.22 -16.37 -12.99
CA ALA A 53 -6.92 -15.85 -12.56
C ALA A 53 -6.31 -14.89 -13.59
N ALA A 54 -6.50 -15.11 -14.88
CA ALA A 54 -5.99 -14.23 -15.92
C ALA A 54 -6.70 -12.86 -15.89
N ALA A 55 -8.01 -12.84 -15.64
CA ALA A 55 -8.78 -11.61 -15.48
C ALA A 55 -8.35 -10.83 -14.23
N GLN A 56 -7.98 -11.52 -13.14
CA GLN A 56 -7.48 -10.91 -11.91
C GLN A 56 -6.06 -10.35 -12.06
N GLN A 57 -5.20 -11.02 -12.82
CA GLN A 57 -3.79 -10.68 -12.97
C GLN A 57 -3.56 -9.26 -13.53
N VAL A 58 -4.47 -8.74 -14.33
CA VAL A 58 -4.36 -7.37 -14.88
C VAL A 58 -4.38 -6.29 -13.79
N PHE A 59 -4.89 -6.62 -12.60
CA PHE A 59 -4.97 -5.74 -11.45
C PHE A 59 -3.80 -5.90 -10.46
N THR A 60 -2.79 -6.71 -10.80
CA THR A 60 -1.53 -6.79 -10.06
C THR A 60 -0.78 -5.45 -10.18
N LEU A 61 -0.46 -4.82 -9.06
CA LEU A 61 0.07 -3.46 -9.04
C LEU A 61 1.60 -3.40 -8.95
N GLU A 62 2.27 -4.39 -8.36
CA GLU A 62 3.73 -4.43 -8.31
C GLU A 62 4.37 -4.48 -9.71
N ASP A 63 3.66 -5.03 -10.69
CA ASP A 63 4.09 -5.08 -12.09
C ASP A 63 3.92 -3.73 -12.82
N LYS A 64 3.17 -2.80 -12.25
CA LYS A 64 2.89 -1.46 -12.81
C LYS A 64 3.81 -0.37 -12.27
N VAL A 65 4.64 -0.69 -11.29
CA VAL A 65 5.60 0.25 -10.71
C VAL A 65 6.66 0.63 -11.74
N THR A 66 6.85 1.93 -11.95
CA THR A 66 7.87 2.52 -12.84
C THR A 66 8.67 3.59 -12.10
N SER A 67 9.70 4.14 -12.74
CA SER A 67 10.46 5.29 -12.20
C SER A 67 9.62 6.54 -11.97
N ASP A 68 8.45 6.64 -12.60
CA ASP A 68 7.51 7.77 -12.45
C ASP A 68 6.53 7.58 -11.30
N THR A 69 6.56 6.43 -10.63
CA THR A 69 5.77 6.17 -9.41
C THR A 69 6.20 7.14 -8.31
N PRO A 70 5.26 7.86 -7.66
CA PRO A 70 5.60 8.79 -6.59
C PRO A 70 6.17 8.08 -5.36
N PRO A 71 6.84 8.81 -4.44
CA PRO A 71 7.32 8.25 -3.18
C PRO A 71 6.22 7.53 -2.39
N VAL A 72 6.57 6.40 -1.76
CA VAL A 72 5.63 5.53 -1.05
C VAL A 72 6.04 5.37 0.41
N PHE A 73 5.08 5.61 1.31
CA PHE A 73 5.15 5.16 2.70
C PHE A 73 4.22 3.96 2.88
N VAL A 74 4.70 2.87 3.47
CA VAL A 74 3.87 1.68 3.69
C VAL A 74 4.13 1.07 5.06
N TRP A 75 3.05 0.60 5.70
CA TRP A 75 3.17 -0.20 6.90
C TRP A 75 2.29 -1.45 6.83
N HIS A 76 2.69 -2.51 7.54
CA HIS A 76 2.00 -3.80 7.57
C HIS A 76 2.32 -4.54 8.86
N THR A 77 1.62 -5.64 9.12
CA THR A 77 1.94 -6.56 10.22
C THR A 77 2.27 -7.95 9.68
N MET A 78 3.23 -8.63 10.29
CA MET A 78 3.64 -9.99 9.90
C MET A 78 2.57 -11.05 10.19
N GLU A 79 1.68 -10.78 11.17
CA GLU A 79 0.59 -11.69 11.55
C GLU A 79 -0.71 -11.48 10.76
N ASP A 80 -0.74 -10.58 9.78
CA ASP A 80 -1.92 -10.35 8.95
C ASP A 80 -2.28 -11.61 8.15
N LYS A 81 -3.35 -12.28 8.55
CA LYS A 81 -3.86 -13.50 7.91
C LYS A 81 -4.89 -13.23 6.82
N THR A 82 -5.34 -11.99 6.69
CA THR A 82 -6.33 -11.59 5.69
C THR A 82 -5.64 -11.13 4.41
N VAL A 83 -4.67 -10.23 4.53
CA VAL A 83 -3.82 -9.80 3.42
C VAL A 83 -2.37 -10.16 3.81
N PRO A 84 -1.78 -11.20 3.22
CA PRO A 84 -0.43 -11.62 3.55
C PRO A 84 0.59 -10.49 3.37
N VAL A 85 1.53 -10.36 4.32
CA VAL A 85 2.56 -9.31 4.30
C VAL A 85 3.41 -9.34 3.03
N GLU A 86 3.44 -10.45 2.32
CA GLU A 86 4.09 -10.62 1.03
C GLU A 86 3.60 -9.62 -0.01
N ASN A 87 2.35 -9.14 0.08
CA ASN A 87 1.86 -8.04 -0.75
C ASN A 87 2.76 -6.80 -0.61
N THR A 88 3.11 -6.42 0.62
CA THR A 88 4.02 -5.31 0.89
C THR A 88 5.45 -5.63 0.47
N LEU A 89 5.94 -6.85 0.72
CA LEU A 89 7.30 -7.26 0.35
C LEU A 89 7.51 -7.23 -1.18
N LEU A 90 6.53 -7.70 -1.95
CA LEU A 90 6.54 -7.65 -3.42
C LEU A 90 6.53 -6.20 -3.93
N LEU A 91 5.70 -5.34 -3.34
CA LEU A 91 5.68 -3.91 -3.66
C LEU A 91 7.04 -3.26 -3.40
N LEU A 92 7.63 -3.50 -2.22
CA LEU A 92 8.95 -2.94 -1.87
C LEU A 92 10.04 -3.39 -2.86
N ALA A 93 10.02 -4.66 -3.26
CA ALA A 93 10.94 -5.17 -4.27
C ALA A 93 10.76 -4.45 -5.62
N ALA A 94 9.52 -4.18 -6.03
CA ALA A 94 9.21 -3.45 -7.26
C ALA A 94 9.67 -1.98 -7.18
N LEU A 95 9.36 -1.27 -6.09
CA LEU A 95 9.79 0.11 -5.85
C LEU A 95 11.33 0.23 -5.88
N ARG A 96 12.02 -0.70 -5.23
CA ARG A 96 13.49 -0.76 -5.22
C ARG A 96 14.07 -0.94 -6.63
N ARG A 97 13.51 -1.86 -7.42
CA ARG A 97 13.93 -2.07 -8.82
C ARG A 97 13.73 -0.83 -9.69
N ALA A 98 12.65 -0.10 -9.46
CA ALA A 98 12.32 1.11 -10.22
C ALA A 98 13.05 2.38 -9.74
N GLY A 99 13.79 2.29 -8.61
CA GLY A 99 14.48 3.44 -8.01
C GLY A 99 13.53 4.44 -7.33
N VAL A 100 12.32 4.02 -6.97
CA VAL A 100 11.32 4.85 -6.30
C VAL A 100 11.68 4.99 -4.81
N PRO A 101 11.72 6.22 -4.25
CA PRO A 101 11.87 6.42 -2.82
C PRO A 101 10.73 5.77 -2.04
N CYS A 102 11.06 4.98 -1.01
CA CYS A 102 10.05 4.36 -0.17
C CYS A 102 10.54 4.20 1.27
N GLU A 103 9.59 4.32 2.20
CA GLU A 103 9.77 3.99 3.60
C GLU A 103 8.78 2.92 4.02
N ALA A 104 9.21 1.93 4.82
CA ALA A 104 8.39 0.79 5.20
C ALA A 104 8.56 0.41 6.67
N HIS A 105 7.44 0.14 7.34
CA HIS A 105 7.41 -0.33 8.72
C HIS A 105 6.63 -1.64 8.83
N LEU A 106 7.31 -2.72 9.18
CA LEU A 106 6.71 -4.03 9.38
C LEU A 106 6.70 -4.36 10.88
N PHE A 107 5.51 -4.39 11.45
CA PHE A 107 5.31 -4.77 12.84
C PHE A 107 5.12 -6.28 12.95
N GLU A 108 5.67 -6.91 14.00
CA GLU A 108 5.52 -8.34 14.22
C GLU A 108 4.05 -8.72 14.38
N LYS A 109 3.32 -8.00 15.26
CA LYS A 109 1.98 -8.36 15.72
C LYS A 109 0.89 -7.45 15.18
N GLY A 110 -0.26 -8.05 14.95
CA GLY A 110 -1.50 -7.35 14.62
C GLY A 110 -2.29 -8.02 13.51
N ALA A 111 -3.62 -8.01 13.67
CA ALA A 111 -4.55 -8.45 12.63
C ALA A 111 -4.67 -7.39 11.53
N HIS A 112 -5.34 -7.75 10.43
CA HIS A 112 -5.71 -6.82 9.37
C HIS A 112 -6.68 -5.73 9.87
N GLY A 113 -6.55 -4.52 9.31
CA GLY A 113 -7.59 -3.50 9.49
C GLY A 113 -7.48 -2.69 10.79
N THR A 114 -6.31 -2.64 11.42
CA THR A 114 -6.12 -1.96 12.71
C THR A 114 -6.00 -0.43 12.63
N SER A 115 -6.10 0.17 11.45
CA SER A 115 -6.13 1.62 11.24
C SER A 115 -5.02 2.36 12.02
N ILE A 116 -5.38 3.36 12.83
CA ILE A 116 -4.45 4.13 13.66
C ILE A 116 -4.06 3.43 14.97
N SER A 117 -4.51 2.19 15.17
CA SER A 117 -4.21 1.34 16.32
C SER A 117 -4.54 1.96 17.69
N THR A 118 -5.70 2.63 17.76
CA THR A 118 -6.25 3.24 18.98
C THR A 118 -7.47 2.48 19.49
N ALA A 119 -7.96 2.87 20.68
CA ALA A 119 -9.16 2.27 21.27
C ALA A 119 -10.43 2.54 20.44
N GLU A 120 -10.48 3.64 19.71
CA GLU A 120 -11.63 4.01 18.86
C GLU A 120 -11.88 3.01 17.70
N VAL A 121 -10.84 2.28 17.32
CA VAL A 121 -10.92 1.25 16.26
C VAL A 121 -10.84 -0.17 16.84
N ASP A 122 -11.05 -0.31 18.16
CA ASP A 122 -10.98 -1.60 18.89
C ASP A 122 -9.68 -2.39 18.65
N ALA A 123 -8.58 -1.68 18.47
CA ALA A 123 -7.28 -2.26 18.09
C ALA A 123 -6.11 -1.56 18.80
N ALA A 124 -6.29 -1.09 20.03
CA ALA A 124 -5.30 -0.33 20.77
C ALA A 124 -3.96 -1.07 20.88
N ASP A 125 -2.92 -0.49 20.29
CA ASP A 125 -1.55 -0.95 20.39
C ASP A 125 -0.61 0.26 20.24
N PRO A 126 -0.06 0.78 21.35
CA PRO A 126 0.81 1.96 21.32
C PRO A 126 2.06 1.78 20.47
N HIS A 127 2.60 0.56 20.37
CA HIS A 127 3.78 0.29 19.55
C HIS A 127 3.43 0.43 18.04
N ARG A 128 2.37 -0.21 17.60
CA ARG A 128 1.93 -0.11 16.19
C ARG A 128 1.42 1.28 15.85
N ALA A 129 0.77 2.00 16.78
CA ALA A 129 0.28 3.36 16.57
C ALA A 129 1.40 4.36 16.18
N HIS A 130 2.66 4.06 16.48
CA HIS A 130 3.80 4.87 16.06
C HIS A 130 3.91 5.06 14.55
N TRP A 131 3.29 4.20 13.74
CA TRP A 131 3.31 4.37 12.28
C TRP A 131 2.80 5.74 11.85
N VAL A 132 1.86 6.33 12.60
CA VAL A 132 1.31 7.67 12.30
C VAL A 132 2.39 8.75 12.46
N ALA A 133 3.13 8.72 13.57
CA ALA A 133 4.23 9.66 13.82
C ALA A 133 5.33 9.50 12.76
N LEU A 134 5.74 8.28 12.48
CA LEU A 134 6.73 7.96 11.44
C LEU A 134 6.31 8.46 10.06
N CYS A 135 5.03 8.31 9.70
CA CYS A 135 4.49 8.81 8.44
C CYS A 135 4.55 10.35 8.37
N LEU A 136 4.23 11.04 9.47
CA LEU A 136 4.30 12.51 9.53
C LEU A 136 5.76 13.01 9.46
N GLU A 137 6.70 12.34 10.11
CA GLU A 137 8.13 12.60 10.00
C GLU A 137 8.61 12.42 8.55
N TRP A 138 8.25 11.30 7.93
CA TRP A 138 8.55 11.02 6.53
C TRP A 138 8.00 12.10 5.57
N LEU A 139 6.77 12.57 5.78
CA LEU A 139 6.20 13.69 5.01
C LEU A 139 6.99 14.98 5.22
N GLY A 140 7.46 15.24 6.44
CA GLY A 140 8.32 16.37 6.78
C GLY A 140 9.64 16.32 6.03
N GLU A 141 10.30 15.18 6.04
CA GLU A 141 11.61 14.98 5.38
C GLU A 141 11.49 15.00 3.84
N THR A 142 10.44 14.36 3.30
CA THR A 142 10.29 14.21 1.85
C THR A 142 9.77 15.48 1.16
N PHE A 143 8.85 16.21 1.79
CA PHE A 143 8.13 17.34 1.19
C PHE A 143 8.26 18.66 1.96
N GLY A 144 8.98 18.69 3.06
CA GLY A 144 9.04 19.87 3.93
C GLY A 144 7.72 20.15 4.67
N PHE A 145 6.84 19.14 4.79
CA PHE A 145 5.57 19.25 5.49
C PHE A 145 5.81 19.52 6.98
N LYS A 146 5.26 20.61 7.52
CA LYS A 146 5.38 20.96 8.94
C LYS A 146 4.00 20.86 9.58
N LEU A 147 3.91 20.07 10.66
CA LEU A 147 2.77 20.16 11.56
C LEU A 147 2.86 21.49 12.31
N SER A 148 1.85 22.31 12.15
CA SER A 148 1.69 23.56 12.92
C SER A 148 1.17 23.27 14.31
#